data_c8b7599fa120ddaf0ce63784727a01b1
#
_entry.id   c8b7599fa120ddaf0ce63784727a01b1
#
_cell.length_a   1.000
_cell.length_b   1.000
_cell.length_c   1.000
_cell.angle_alpha   90.00
_cell.angle_beta   90.00
_cell.angle_gamma   90.00
#
_symmetry.space_group_name_H-M   'P 1'
#
loop_
_entity.id
_entity.type
_entity.pdbx_description
1 polymer ?
#
loop_
_entity_poly.entity_id
_entity_poly.type
_entity_poly.pdbx_seq_one_letter_code
_entity_poly.pdbx_strand_id
1 'polypeptide(L)'
;VYDYIKANLYENESIKFLNTDFVNQWRIAHNIAKSDPLDAQTISTIIGTDLDVQYVNDNVFENKNGYQDLKALVHRHYQIKKIYSQEINRLIAQCDCLFPELQYVFEPKSAAFIAVLSSYPTTHDIINASRVEVFDVVYEATKHRCSMDKVDKLFELCQDTLVPDDISSYGKSIILDLVENIKNIKGQL
;
A
#
# COMPACT_ATOMS: atom_id res chain seq x y z
N VAL A 1 -11.57 -13.62 24.50
CA VAL A 1 -10.97 -14.91 24.89
C VAL A 1 -10.15 -14.75 26.18
N TYR A 2 -9.15 -13.83 26.22
CA TYR A 2 -8.30 -13.63 27.41
C TYR A 2 -9.10 -13.33 28.68
N ASP A 3 -10.02 -12.37 28.63
CA ASP A 3 -10.82 -11.97 29.79
C ASP A 3 -11.74 -13.11 30.27
N TYR A 4 -12.26 -13.94 29.34
CA TYR A 4 -13.04 -15.13 29.68
C TYR A 4 -12.19 -16.19 30.39
N ILE A 5 -10.98 -16.47 29.88
CA ILE A 5 -10.07 -17.43 30.50
C ILE A 5 -9.66 -16.93 31.89
N LYS A 6 -9.28 -15.64 32.01
CA LYS A 6 -8.89 -15.02 33.28
C LYS A 6 -9.99 -15.09 34.35
N ALA A 7 -11.25 -14.93 33.95
CA ALA A 7 -12.40 -14.99 34.86
C ALA A 7 -12.73 -16.43 35.36
N ASN A 8 -12.22 -17.46 34.67
CA ASN A 8 -12.49 -18.86 34.96
C ASN A 8 -11.26 -19.64 35.49
N LEU A 9 -10.17 -18.93 35.83
CA LEU A 9 -8.99 -19.56 36.46
C LEU A 9 -9.22 -19.85 37.94
N TYR A 10 -8.67 -20.98 38.40
CA TYR A 10 -8.58 -21.27 39.85
C TYR A 10 -7.49 -20.42 40.52
N GLU A 11 -7.56 -20.27 41.85
CA GLU A 11 -6.68 -19.37 42.62
C GLU A 11 -5.17 -19.59 42.39
N ASN A 12 -4.75 -20.81 42.01
CA ASN A 12 -3.35 -21.18 41.78
C ASN A 12 -2.93 -21.21 40.29
N GLU A 13 -3.82 -20.80 39.38
CA GLU A 13 -3.55 -20.82 37.95
C GLU A 13 -3.19 -19.43 37.44
N SER A 14 -2.25 -19.36 36.50
CA SER A 14 -1.83 -18.12 35.88
C SER A 14 -1.79 -18.27 34.33
N ILE A 15 -2.19 -17.22 33.64
CA ILE A 15 -2.02 -17.15 32.20
C ILE A 15 -0.66 -16.50 31.94
N LYS A 16 0.20 -17.19 31.19
CA LYS A 16 1.47 -16.64 30.72
C LYS A 16 1.49 -16.66 29.19
N PHE A 17 2.03 -15.60 28.60
CA PHE A 17 2.18 -15.49 27.15
C PHE A 17 3.63 -15.73 26.78
N LEU A 18 3.88 -16.69 25.92
CA LEU A 18 5.20 -16.94 25.37
C LEU A 18 5.49 -15.95 24.22
N ASN A 19 6.74 -15.52 24.11
CA ASN A 19 7.18 -14.77 22.95
C ASN A 19 7.11 -15.67 21.70
N THR A 20 6.36 -15.25 20.69
CA THR A 20 6.17 -16.01 19.46
C THR A 20 7.47 -16.25 18.69
N ASP A 21 8.40 -15.30 18.73
CA ASP A 21 9.71 -15.44 18.10
C ASP A 21 10.55 -16.51 18.79
N PHE A 22 10.48 -16.59 20.14
CA PHE A 22 11.13 -17.64 20.91
C PHE A 22 10.57 -19.04 20.56
N VAL A 23 9.25 -19.18 20.49
CA VAL A 23 8.59 -20.44 20.09
C VAL A 23 9.01 -20.83 18.67
N ASN A 24 9.08 -19.87 17.76
CA ASN A 24 9.49 -20.12 16.38
C ASN A 24 10.98 -20.55 16.28
N GLN A 25 11.88 -19.91 17.00
CA GLN A 25 13.29 -20.28 17.07
C GLN A 25 13.48 -21.68 17.68
N TRP A 26 12.75 -22.00 18.75
CA TRP A 26 12.75 -23.32 19.35
C TRP A 26 12.32 -24.40 18.36
N ARG A 27 11.23 -24.15 17.64
CA ARG A 27 10.69 -25.06 16.61
C ARG A 27 11.71 -25.33 15.51
N ILE A 28 12.37 -24.26 15.00
CA ILE A 28 13.41 -24.38 13.97
C ILE A 28 14.60 -25.18 14.48
N ALA A 29 15.07 -24.89 15.69
CA ALA A 29 16.21 -25.60 16.31
C ALA A 29 15.97 -27.11 16.48
N HIS A 30 14.71 -27.52 16.65
CA HIS A 30 14.32 -28.92 16.83
C HIS A 30 13.71 -29.55 15.57
N ASN A 31 13.80 -28.87 14.41
CA ASN A 31 13.25 -29.35 13.12
C ASN A 31 11.76 -29.76 13.17
N ILE A 32 10.95 -29.02 13.95
CA ILE A 32 9.51 -29.27 14.07
C ILE A 32 8.78 -28.52 12.94
N ALA A 33 7.91 -29.23 12.19
CA ALA A 33 7.10 -28.61 11.16
C ALA A 33 6.07 -27.62 11.74
N LYS A 34 5.68 -26.59 10.99
CA LYS A 34 4.68 -25.62 11.43
C LYS A 34 3.28 -26.17 11.21
N SER A 35 2.56 -26.45 12.31
CA SER A 35 1.13 -26.76 12.32
C SER A 35 0.55 -26.48 13.70
N ASP A 36 -0.74 -26.14 13.79
CA ASP A 36 -1.38 -25.80 15.07
C ASP A 36 -1.22 -26.89 16.16
N PRO A 37 -1.39 -28.22 15.87
CA PRO A 37 -1.15 -29.26 16.85
C PRO A 37 0.31 -29.33 17.32
N LEU A 38 1.28 -29.19 16.41
CA LEU A 38 2.71 -29.23 16.74
C LEU A 38 3.15 -27.94 17.47
N ASP A 39 2.57 -26.81 17.19
CA ASP A 39 2.82 -25.56 17.90
C ASP A 39 2.30 -25.69 19.35
N ALA A 40 1.12 -26.27 19.58
CA ALA A 40 0.60 -26.55 20.93
C ALA A 40 1.51 -27.51 21.70
N GLN A 41 2.00 -28.58 21.05
CA GLN A 41 2.94 -29.52 21.66
C GLN A 41 4.28 -28.85 21.96
N THR A 42 4.79 -28.02 21.07
CA THR A 42 6.02 -27.24 21.27
C THR A 42 5.90 -26.32 22.48
N ILE A 43 4.79 -25.58 22.59
CA ILE A 43 4.52 -24.70 23.72
C ILE A 43 4.47 -25.49 25.03
N SER A 44 3.78 -26.63 25.04
CA SER A 44 3.72 -27.52 26.21
C SER A 44 5.11 -28.03 26.63
N THR A 45 5.95 -28.41 25.65
CA THR A 45 7.33 -28.87 25.91
C THR A 45 8.18 -27.74 26.48
N ILE A 46 8.12 -26.53 25.92
CA ILE A 46 8.85 -25.36 26.41
C ILE A 46 8.49 -25.05 27.88
N ILE A 47 7.20 -25.06 28.18
CA ILE A 47 6.72 -24.78 29.55
C ILE A 47 7.16 -25.87 30.54
N GLY A 48 7.28 -27.12 30.11
CA GLY A 48 7.75 -28.25 30.92
C GLY A 48 9.27 -28.32 31.11
N THR A 49 10.05 -27.48 30.42
CA THR A 49 11.49 -27.39 30.60
C THR A 49 11.84 -26.28 31.59
N ASP A 50 12.81 -26.51 32.50
CA ASP A 50 13.34 -25.51 33.43
C ASP A 50 14.22 -24.44 32.75
N LEU A 51 13.95 -24.14 31.47
CA LEU A 51 14.67 -23.13 30.71
C LEU A 51 14.14 -21.73 31.05
N ASP A 52 15.01 -20.75 30.93
CA ASP A 52 14.70 -19.34 31.15
C ASP A 52 13.79 -18.88 29.99
N VAL A 53 12.49 -19.14 30.10
CA VAL A 53 11.49 -18.93 29.06
C VAL A 53 11.16 -17.45 28.97
N GLN A 54 11.33 -16.87 27.77
CA GLN A 54 10.95 -15.48 27.52
C GLN A 54 9.42 -15.33 27.46
N TYR A 55 8.85 -14.95 28.59
CA TYR A 55 7.44 -14.55 28.63
C TYR A 55 7.25 -13.10 28.16
N VAL A 56 6.14 -12.85 27.50
CA VAL A 56 5.73 -11.47 27.21
C VAL A 56 5.28 -10.84 28.54
N ASN A 57 5.81 -9.66 28.84
CA ASN A 57 5.49 -8.96 30.09
C ASN A 57 3.98 -8.65 30.16
N ASP A 58 3.30 -9.02 31.24
CA ASP A 58 1.86 -8.84 31.44
C ASP A 58 1.41 -7.37 31.30
N ASN A 59 2.32 -6.42 31.58
CA ASN A 59 2.06 -4.98 31.37
C ASN A 59 1.71 -4.59 29.94
N VAL A 60 2.08 -5.41 28.93
CA VAL A 60 1.67 -5.22 27.53
C VAL A 60 0.15 -5.40 27.36
N PHE A 61 -0.47 -6.19 28.23
CA PHE A 61 -1.91 -6.46 28.20
C PHE A 61 -2.71 -5.58 29.15
N GLU A 62 -2.10 -5.00 30.17
CA GLU A 62 -2.76 -4.08 31.11
C GLU A 62 -2.94 -2.67 30.53
N ASN A 63 -2.09 -2.25 29.59
CA ASN A 63 -2.23 -0.97 28.87
C ASN A 63 -3.13 -1.12 27.63
N LYS A 64 -4.31 -1.75 27.81
CA LYS A 64 -5.12 -2.38 26.77
C LYS A 64 -5.67 -1.42 25.70
N ASN A 65 -6.03 -0.20 26.05
CA ASN A 65 -6.76 0.67 25.13
C ASN A 65 -5.82 1.37 24.13
N GLY A 66 -4.73 1.97 24.57
CA GLY A 66 -3.83 2.72 23.69
C GLY A 66 -3.05 1.85 22.71
N TYR A 67 -2.58 0.66 23.11
CA TYR A 67 -1.82 -0.22 22.23
C TYR A 67 -2.68 -0.90 21.15
N GLN A 68 -3.90 -1.33 21.52
CA GLN A 68 -4.83 -1.93 20.56
C GLN A 68 -5.29 -0.91 19.53
N ASP A 69 -5.57 0.32 19.96
CA ASP A 69 -5.94 1.43 19.08
C ASP A 69 -4.79 1.79 18.14
N LEU A 70 -3.56 1.88 18.65
CA LEU A 70 -2.37 2.12 17.83
C LEU A 70 -2.17 1.00 16.80
N LYS A 71 -2.29 -0.26 17.21
CA LYS A 71 -2.19 -1.43 16.32
C LYS A 71 -3.27 -1.37 15.22
N ALA A 72 -4.50 -1.02 15.56
CA ALA A 72 -5.59 -0.87 14.61
C ALA A 72 -5.32 0.26 13.60
N LEU A 73 -4.82 1.42 14.07
CA LEU A 73 -4.44 2.55 13.21
C LEU A 73 -3.29 2.18 12.26
N VAL A 74 -2.25 1.53 12.76
CA VAL A 74 -1.12 1.06 11.95
C VAL A 74 -1.60 0.06 10.89
N HIS A 75 -2.44 -0.91 11.29
CA HIS A 75 -3.01 -1.87 10.34
C HIS A 75 -3.84 -1.19 9.26
N ARG A 76 -4.70 -0.24 9.64
CA ARG A 76 -5.49 0.57 8.70
C ARG A 76 -4.60 1.35 7.73
N HIS A 77 -3.52 1.97 8.23
CA HIS A 77 -2.57 2.69 7.38
C HIS A 77 -1.92 1.78 6.33
N TYR A 78 -1.50 0.57 6.73
CA TYR A 78 -0.96 -0.41 5.77
C TYR A 78 -2.00 -0.88 4.75
N GLN A 79 -3.26 -1.07 5.15
CA GLN A 79 -4.34 -1.40 4.23
C GLN A 79 -4.54 -0.29 3.19
N ILE A 80 -4.60 0.98 3.62
CA ILE A 80 -4.74 2.13 2.71
C ILE A 80 -3.56 2.20 1.74
N LYS A 81 -2.33 2.01 2.20
CA LYS A 81 -1.13 1.94 1.33
C LYS A 81 -1.21 0.82 0.30
N LYS A 82 -1.73 -0.34 0.68
CA LYS A 82 -1.93 -1.46 -0.23
C LYS A 82 -2.96 -1.11 -1.32
N ILE A 83 -4.10 -0.54 -0.94
CA ILE A 83 -5.14 -0.09 -1.88
C ILE A 83 -4.57 0.98 -2.82
N TYR A 84 -3.86 1.97 -2.30
CA TYR A 84 -3.19 3.00 -3.10
C TYR A 84 -2.28 2.39 -4.17
N SER A 85 -1.45 1.42 -3.79
CA SER A 85 -0.55 0.75 -4.75
C SER A 85 -1.31 -0.05 -5.81
N GLN A 86 -2.43 -0.67 -5.45
CA GLN A 86 -3.27 -1.40 -6.39
C GLN A 86 -3.92 -0.45 -7.42
N GLU A 87 -4.45 0.70 -6.97
CA GLU A 87 -5.04 1.69 -7.88
C GLU A 87 -4.00 2.31 -8.81
N ILE A 88 -2.79 2.60 -8.34
CA ILE A 88 -1.68 3.04 -9.19
C ILE A 88 -1.35 2.00 -10.27
N ASN A 89 -1.29 0.72 -9.92
CA ASN A 89 -1.00 -0.34 -10.89
C ASN A 89 -2.12 -0.48 -11.94
N ARG A 90 -3.38 -0.31 -11.53
CA ARG A 90 -4.52 -0.27 -12.47
C ARG A 90 -4.43 0.93 -13.40
N LEU A 91 -4.07 2.10 -12.87
CA LEU A 91 -3.89 3.31 -13.68
C LEU A 91 -2.77 3.13 -14.72
N ILE A 92 -1.62 2.55 -14.31
CA ILE A 92 -0.51 2.24 -15.22
C ILE A 92 -0.99 1.32 -16.35
N ALA A 93 -1.72 0.24 -16.04
CA ALA A 93 -2.22 -0.68 -17.04
C ALA A 93 -3.21 -0.02 -18.03
N GLN A 94 -3.99 0.95 -17.59
CA GLN A 94 -4.83 1.74 -18.50
C GLN A 94 -4.00 2.72 -19.34
N CYS A 95 -2.98 3.34 -18.74
CA CYS A 95 -2.06 4.22 -19.47
C CYS A 95 -1.28 3.47 -20.55
N ASP A 96 -0.88 2.22 -20.33
CA ASP A 96 -0.21 1.40 -21.35
C ASP A 96 -1.02 1.28 -22.66
N CYS A 97 -2.35 1.35 -22.54
CA CYS A 97 -3.24 1.26 -23.70
C CYS A 97 -3.60 2.61 -24.30
N LEU A 98 -3.70 3.67 -23.50
CA LEU A 98 -4.31 4.94 -23.91
C LEU A 98 -3.35 6.11 -23.93
N PHE A 99 -2.26 6.04 -23.17
CA PHE A 99 -1.27 7.09 -23.04
C PHE A 99 0.11 6.54 -22.56
N PRO A 100 0.72 5.61 -23.34
CA PRO A 100 1.98 4.98 -22.92
C PRO A 100 3.14 5.97 -22.83
N GLU A 101 3.14 7.04 -23.63
CA GLU A 101 4.23 8.02 -23.72
C GLU A 101 4.44 8.77 -22.40
N LEU A 102 3.37 8.94 -21.60
CA LEU A 102 3.42 9.67 -20.34
C LEU A 102 4.42 9.06 -19.34
N GLN A 103 4.53 7.73 -19.31
CA GLN A 103 5.41 7.00 -18.40
C GLN A 103 6.90 7.18 -18.72
N TYR A 104 7.25 7.53 -19.96
CA TYR A 104 8.64 7.81 -20.35
C TYR A 104 9.12 9.19 -19.92
N VAL A 105 8.19 10.07 -19.53
CA VAL A 105 8.49 11.45 -19.15
C VAL A 105 8.29 11.68 -17.65
N PHE A 106 7.21 11.13 -17.10
CA PHE A 106 6.83 11.32 -15.70
C PHE A 106 6.66 9.97 -14.97
N GLU A 107 7.23 9.90 -13.78
CA GLU A 107 7.06 8.73 -12.92
C GLU A 107 5.57 8.53 -12.55
N PRO A 108 5.02 7.30 -12.64
CA PRO A 108 3.59 7.02 -12.43
C PRO A 108 2.99 7.46 -11.09
N LYS A 109 3.80 7.61 -10.04
CA LYS A 109 3.37 8.09 -8.71
C LYS A 109 3.54 9.59 -8.51
N SER A 110 4.13 10.28 -9.48
CA SER A 110 4.43 11.71 -9.36
C SER A 110 3.17 12.57 -9.45
N ALA A 111 3.25 13.76 -8.84
CA ALA A 111 2.18 14.75 -8.93
C ALA A 111 1.95 15.20 -10.39
N ALA A 112 3.02 15.30 -11.19
CA ALA A 112 2.95 15.62 -12.60
C ALA A 112 2.14 14.60 -13.39
N PHE A 113 2.43 13.29 -13.20
CA PHE A 113 1.72 12.20 -13.87
C PHE A 113 0.21 12.25 -13.61
N ILE A 114 -0.17 12.38 -12.34
CA ILE A 114 -1.58 12.46 -11.93
C ILE A 114 -2.25 13.74 -12.45
N ALA A 115 -1.54 14.87 -12.47
CA ALA A 115 -2.08 16.13 -12.96
C ALA A 115 -2.34 16.09 -14.47
N VAL A 116 -1.40 15.56 -15.26
CA VAL A 116 -1.58 15.40 -16.70
C VAL A 116 -2.79 14.52 -16.98
N LEU A 117 -2.91 13.34 -16.38
CA LEU A 117 -4.04 12.43 -16.59
C LEU A 117 -5.38 13.01 -16.12
N SER A 118 -5.37 13.92 -15.14
CA SER A 118 -6.60 14.60 -14.71
C SER A 118 -7.18 15.54 -15.79
N SER A 119 -6.31 16.15 -16.59
CA SER A 119 -6.71 17.16 -17.61
C SER A 119 -6.66 16.59 -19.02
N TYR A 120 -5.74 15.67 -19.28
CA TYR A 120 -5.43 15.10 -20.57
C TYR A 120 -5.28 13.57 -20.45
N PRO A 121 -6.38 12.82 -20.37
CA PRO A 121 -6.34 11.37 -20.06
C PRO A 121 -5.80 10.50 -21.20
N THR A 122 -5.60 11.02 -22.42
CA THR A 122 -5.09 10.27 -23.55
C THR A 122 -4.00 11.01 -24.31
N THR A 123 -3.21 10.29 -25.13
CA THR A 123 -2.22 10.86 -26.03
C THR A 123 -2.83 11.91 -26.96
N HIS A 124 -4.02 11.64 -27.52
CA HIS A 124 -4.70 12.58 -28.42
C HIS A 124 -5.14 13.86 -27.73
N ASP A 125 -5.48 13.82 -26.45
CA ASP A 125 -5.79 15.03 -25.67
C ASP A 125 -4.56 15.94 -25.57
N ILE A 126 -3.35 15.37 -25.42
CA ILE A 126 -2.09 16.13 -25.42
C ILE A 126 -1.79 16.71 -26.80
N ILE A 127 -1.93 15.93 -27.89
CA ILE A 127 -1.67 16.41 -29.28
C ILE A 127 -2.54 17.63 -29.60
N ASN A 128 -3.77 17.64 -29.11
CA ASN A 128 -4.73 18.73 -29.37
C ASN A 128 -4.61 19.89 -28.35
N ALA A 129 -3.81 19.74 -27.30
CA ALA A 129 -3.63 20.77 -26.27
C ALA A 129 -2.53 21.77 -26.64
N SER A 130 -2.55 22.92 -25.97
CA SER A 130 -1.45 23.89 -26.04
C SER A 130 -0.31 23.45 -25.12
N ARG A 131 0.95 23.52 -25.62
CA ARG A 131 2.14 23.23 -24.78
C ARG A 131 2.21 24.07 -23.52
N VAL A 132 1.79 25.32 -23.60
CA VAL A 132 1.77 26.26 -22.47
C VAL A 132 0.76 25.80 -21.41
N GLU A 133 -0.44 25.43 -21.83
CA GLU A 133 -1.48 24.93 -20.92
C GLU A 133 -1.05 23.63 -20.20
N VAL A 134 -0.45 22.69 -20.92
CA VAL A 134 0.07 21.44 -20.34
C VAL A 134 1.21 21.76 -19.36
N PHE A 135 2.10 22.71 -19.73
CA PHE A 135 3.16 23.13 -18.83
C PHE A 135 2.61 23.76 -17.55
N ASP A 136 1.63 24.63 -17.63
CA ASP A 136 1.03 25.29 -16.47
C ASP A 136 0.42 24.27 -15.51
N VAL A 137 -0.30 23.26 -16.02
CA VAL A 137 -0.87 22.16 -15.24
C VAL A 137 0.22 21.38 -14.49
N VAL A 138 1.31 21.05 -15.17
CA VAL A 138 2.41 20.28 -14.57
C VAL A 138 3.21 21.15 -13.58
N TYR A 139 3.45 22.41 -13.94
CA TYR A 139 4.21 23.36 -13.12
C TYR A 139 3.54 23.64 -11.78
N GLU A 140 2.22 23.87 -11.78
CA GLU A 140 1.43 24.01 -10.56
C GLU A 140 1.43 22.74 -9.71
N ALA A 141 1.20 21.58 -10.32
CA ALA A 141 1.15 20.30 -9.62
C ALA A 141 2.50 19.91 -8.97
N THR A 142 3.61 20.34 -9.56
CA THR A 142 4.97 20.09 -9.06
C THR A 142 5.50 21.17 -8.12
N LYS A 143 4.67 22.13 -7.72
CA LYS A 143 5.07 23.30 -6.93
C LYS A 143 6.23 24.04 -7.60
N HIS A 144 6.07 24.36 -8.88
CA HIS A 144 6.99 25.12 -9.70
C HIS A 144 8.37 24.46 -9.93
N ARG A 145 8.42 23.11 -9.93
CA ARG A 145 9.68 22.34 -10.07
C ARG A 145 9.82 21.62 -11.42
N CYS A 146 8.94 21.86 -12.38
CA CYS A 146 9.02 21.26 -13.70
C CYS A 146 9.72 22.19 -14.68
N SER A 147 10.54 21.63 -15.58
CA SER A 147 11.10 22.34 -16.74
C SER A 147 10.22 22.15 -17.96
N MET A 148 10.23 23.13 -18.88
CA MET A 148 9.53 23.06 -20.16
C MET A 148 10.02 21.89 -21.01
N ASP A 149 11.31 21.55 -20.95
CA ASP A 149 11.92 20.44 -21.70
C ASP A 149 11.19 19.10 -21.54
N LYS A 150 10.62 18.84 -20.35
CA LYS A 150 9.84 17.61 -20.09
C LYS A 150 8.53 17.62 -20.86
N VAL A 151 7.88 18.78 -20.94
CA VAL A 151 6.64 18.95 -21.69
C VAL A 151 6.92 18.84 -23.19
N ASP A 152 7.98 19.48 -23.67
CA ASP A 152 8.39 19.36 -25.08
C ASP A 152 8.70 17.91 -25.44
N LYS A 153 9.43 17.18 -24.62
CA LYS A 153 9.68 15.75 -24.79
C LYS A 153 8.38 14.92 -24.83
N LEU A 154 7.40 15.25 -23.97
CA LEU A 154 6.10 14.57 -23.98
C LEU A 154 5.40 14.78 -25.32
N PHE A 155 5.37 16.02 -25.84
CA PHE A 155 4.75 16.34 -27.13
C PHE A 155 5.46 15.64 -28.30
N GLU A 156 6.80 15.57 -28.28
CA GLU A 156 7.59 14.84 -29.28
C GLU A 156 7.20 13.36 -29.32
N LEU A 157 7.15 12.71 -28.14
CA LEU A 157 6.78 11.30 -28.05
C LEU A 157 5.33 11.06 -28.49
N CYS A 158 4.41 11.96 -28.18
CA CYS A 158 3.00 11.86 -28.56
C CYS A 158 2.79 12.00 -30.09
N GLN A 159 3.66 12.70 -30.80
CA GLN A 159 3.56 12.81 -32.29
C GLN A 159 3.84 11.48 -32.97
N ASP A 160 4.67 10.64 -32.42
CA ASP A 160 5.04 9.32 -32.94
C ASP A 160 4.21 8.18 -32.31
N THR A 161 3.06 8.51 -31.72
CA THR A 161 2.22 7.53 -31.03
C THR A 161 1.68 6.45 -31.95
N LEU A 162 1.61 5.23 -31.43
CA LEU A 162 0.92 4.09 -32.07
C LEU A 162 -0.51 3.89 -31.51
N VAL A 163 -0.97 4.77 -30.62
CA VAL A 163 -2.32 4.69 -30.05
C VAL A 163 -3.34 5.06 -31.13
N PRO A 164 -4.35 4.21 -31.38
CA PRO A 164 -5.37 4.50 -32.39
C PRO A 164 -6.19 5.75 -32.05
N ASP A 165 -6.63 6.47 -33.10
CA ASP A 165 -7.49 7.66 -32.98
C ASP A 165 -8.87 7.34 -32.41
N ASP A 166 -9.35 6.12 -32.62
CA ASP A 166 -10.66 5.65 -32.14
C ASP A 166 -10.59 5.13 -30.67
N ILE A 167 -10.22 6.02 -29.77
CA ILE A 167 -10.24 5.72 -28.33
C ILE A 167 -11.67 5.89 -27.81
N SER A 168 -12.21 4.82 -27.25
CA SER A 168 -13.54 4.84 -26.66
C SER A 168 -13.61 5.84 -25.48
N SER A 169 -14.69 6.64 -25.44
CA SER A 169 -14.99 7.54 -24.32
C SER A 169 -14.98 6.82 -22.96
N TYR A 170 -15.26 5.53 -22.97
CA TYR A 170 -15.20 4.65 -21.80
C TYR A 170 -13.78 4.52 -21.22
N GLY A 171 -12.75 4.40 -22.08
CA GLY A 171 -11.37 4.35 -21.62
C GLY A 171 -10.93 5.63 -20.92
N LYS A 172 -11.33 6.81 -21.43
CA LYS A 172 -11.10 8.09 -20.76
C LYS A 172 -11.76 8.16 -19.39
N SER A 173 -13.01 7.71 -19.30
CA SER A 173 -13.77 7.70 -18.05
C SER A 173 -13.08 6.85 -16.99
N ILE A 174 -12.58 5.66 -17.35
CA ILE A 174 -11.84 4.79 -16.43
C ILE A 174 -10.59 5.49 -15.87
N ILE A 175 -9.80 6.16 -16.72
CA ILE A 175 -8.60 6.88 -16.25
C ILE A 175 -8.99 7.99 -15.27
N LEU A 176 -10.02 8.78 -15.57
CA LEU A 176 -10.48 9.87 -14.71
C LEU A 176 -10.97 9.35 -13.36
N ASP A 177 -11.75 8.25 -13.35
CA ASP A 177 -12.25 7.61 -12.13
C ASP A 177 -11.07 7.08 -11.27
N LEU A 178 -10.09 6.43 -11.89
CA LEU A 178 -8.89 5.94 -11.20
C LEU A 178 -8.06 7.09 -10.60
N VAL A 179 -7.90 8.18 -11.33
CA VAL A 179 -7.18 9.37 -10.87
C VAL A 179 -7.89 10.00 -9.67
N GLU A 180 -9.22 10.11 -9.69
CA GLU A 180 -10.02 10.62 -8.59
C GLU A 180 -9.90 9.72 -7.35
N ASN A 181 -10.01 8.40 -7.53
CA ASN A 181 -9.83 7.43 -6.45
C ASN A 181 -8.44 7.54 -5.81
N ILE A 182 -7.38 7.65 -6.62
CA ILE A 182 -6.01 7.82 -6.14
C ILE A 182 -5.85 9.12 -5.32
N LYS A 183 -6.44 10.23 -5.78
CA LYS A 183 -6.42 11.50 -5.02
C LYS A 183 -7.12 11.36 -3.67
N ASN A 184 -8.29 10.70 -3.66
CA ASN A 184 -9.07 10.47 -2.44
C ASN A 184 -8.33 9.58 -1.44
N ILE A 185 -7.71 8.49 -1.91
CA ILE A 185 -6.91 7.59 -1.06
C ILE A 185 -5.67 8.31 -0.52
N LYS A 186 -5.01 9.12 -1.35
CA LYS A 186 -3.84 9.90 -0.93
C LYS A 186 -4.18 10.92 0.16
N GLY A 187 -5.40 11.48 0.16
CA GLY A 187 -5.88 12.35 1.22
C GLY A 187 -6.14 11.65 2.56
N GLN A 188 -6.19 10.31 2.59
CA GLN A 188 -6.37 9.49 3.80
C GLN A 188 -5.02 9.00 4.40
N LEU A 189 -3.91 9.15 3.68
CA LEU A 189 -2.55 8.75 4.09
C LEU A 189 -1.83 9.86 4.84
#